data_b513290dc0a00f7d008fe226b134d7d6
#
_entry.id   b513290dc0a00f7d008fe226b134d7d6
#
_cell.length_a   1.000
_cell.length_b   1.000
_cell.length_c   1.000
_cell.angle_alpha   90.00
_cell.angle_beta   90.00
_cell.angle_gamma   90.00
#
_symmetry.space_group_name_H-M   'P 1'
#
loop_
_entity.id
_entity.type
_entity.pdbx_description
1 polymer ?
#
loop_
_entity_poly.entity_id
_entity_poly.type
_entity_poly.pdbx_seq_one_letter_code
_entity_poly.pdbx_strand_id
1 'polypeptide(L)'
;LLDIPIPVQKQDIDTTKLIGYDDTANVSFNTKVINSQIDSYIKDLKNSKMPCLMIGGGVRLSGAIDELLELGKVLKIPMFPTWNALDIVCSDYEYYGGRIGTYGGAGRNFGIQNSDLLLAIGSRISGRITGGNIHSFAREAKKYMVDVDKAGLQKKLQQVPFDECIYSDAKLFI
;
A
#
# COMPACT_ATOMS: atom_id res chain seq x y z
N LEU A 1 16.59 2.87 -5.16
CA LEU A 1 17.40 1.71 -5.53
C LEU A 1 18.74 2.20 -6.05
N LEU A 2 19.83 1.75 -5.44
CA LEU A 2 21.19 1.99 -5.95
C LEU A 2 21.67 0.71 -6.64
N ASP A 3 22.09 0.84 -7.88
CA ASP A 3 22.78 -0.22 -8.62
C ASP A 3 24.26 0.09 -8.61
N ILE A 4 25.04 -0.71 -7.87
CA ILE A 4 26.47 -0.52 -7.72
C ILE A 4 27.20 -1.65 -8.46
N PRO A 5 27.84 -1.37 -9.60
CA PRO A 5 28.59 -2.37 -10.35
C PRO A 5 29.68 -3.04 -9.51
N ILE A 6 29.91 -4.34 -9.72
CA ILE A 6 30.90 -5.12 -8.95
C ILE A 6 32.29 -4.50 -8.92
N PRO A 7 32.83 -3.93 -10.02
CA PRO A 7 34.15 -3.26 -9.98
C PRO A 7 34.17 -2.08 -8.99
N VAL A 8 33.08 -1.32 -8.89
CA VAL A 8 32.95 -0.19 -7.93
C VAL A 8 32.90 -0.70 -6.49
N GLN A 9 32.18 -1.82 -6.24
CA GLN A 9 32.11 -2.43 -4.91
C GLN A 9 33.48 -2.94 -4.39
N LYS A 10 34.42 -3.22 -5.30
CA LYS A 10 35.73 -3.74 -4.96
C LYS A 10 36.84 -2.66 -4.90
N GLN A 11 36.47 -1.39 -5.12
CA GLN A 11 37.43 -0.31 -5.03
C GLN A 11 37.81 0.01 -3.59
N ASP A 12 39.09 0.24 -3.36
CA ASP A 12 39.56 0.84 -2.13
C ASP A 12 39.06 2.27 -2.04
N ILE A 13 38.45 2.63 -0.89
CA ILE A 13 37.90 3.97 -0.66
C ILE A 13 38.58 4.63 0.53
N ASP A 14 38.85 5.92 0.40
CA ASP A 14 39.32 6.76 1.50
C ASP A 14 38.08 7.38 2.17
N THR A 15 37.64 6.77 3.27
CA THR A 15 36.43 7.20 4.00
C THR A 15 36.55 8.61 4.58
N THR A 16 37.78 9.16 4.72
CA THR A 16 37.98 10.52 5.25
C THR A 16 37.60 11.60 4.23
N LYS A 17 37.54 11.24 2.95
CA LYS A 17 37.18 12.14 1.84
C LYS A 17 35.73 12.04 1.40
N LEU A 18 34.96 11.13 2.00
CA LEU A 18 33.56 10.93 1.63
C LEU A 18 32.65 11.88 2.42
N ILE A 19 31.74 12.49 1.70
CA ILE A 19 30.64 13.25 2.29
C ILE A 19 29.47 12.27 2.50
N GLY A 20 28.94 12.20 3.72
CA GLY A 20 27.78 11.36 4.04
C GLY A 20 26.54 11.82 3.26
N TYR A 21 25.62 10.89 3.06
CA TYR A 21 24.29 11.24 2.52
C TYR A 21 23.52 12.07 3.55
N ASP A 22 22.98 13.21 3.11
CA ASP A 22 22.14 14.06 3.92
C ASP A 22 20.66 13.77 3.60
N ASP A 23 19.95 13.16 4.53
CA ASP A 23 18.54 12.78 4.42
C ASP A 23 17.62 13.85 5.03
N THR A 24 17.97 15.11 4.86
CA THR A 24 17.15 16.23 5.39
C THR A 24 15.99 16.62 4.48
N ALA A 25 15.63 15.81 3.50
CA ALA A 25 14.48 16.06 2.64
C ALA A 25 13.18 16.06 3.47
N ASN A 26 12.72 17.22 3.87
CA ASN A 26 11.45 17.41 4.55
C ASN A 26 10.30 17.05 3.60
N VAL A 27 9.72 15.88 3.77
CA VAL A 27 8.49 15.47 3.08
C VAL A 27 7.32 16.18 3.74
N SER A 28 6.60 16.98 2.99
CA SER A 28 5.40 17.65 3.49
C SER A 28 4.14 17.13 2.80
N PHE A 29 3.08 16.95 3.58
CA PHE A 29 1.79 16.48 3.09
C PHE A 29 0.72 17.57 3.23
N ASN A 30 -0.16 17.67 2.24
CA ASN A 30 -1.28 18.61 2.29
C ASN A 30 -2.49 17.97 2.98
N THR A 31 -2.62 18.18 4.29
CA THR A 31 -3.70 17.61 5.11
C THR A 31 -5.10 17.99 4.64
N LYS A 32 -5.31 19.16 4.06
CA LYS A 32 -6.62 19.57 3.52
C LYS A 32 -7.02 18.70 2.33
N VAL A 33 -6.05 18.40 1.45
CA VAL A 33 -6.30 17.52 0.29
C VAL A 33 -6.54 16.10 0.76
N ILE A 34 -5.73 15.60 1.69
CA ILE A 34 -5.88 14.26 2.26
C ILE A 34 -7.27 14.10 2.90
N ASN A 35 -7.69 15.04 3.73
CA ASN A 35 -9.01 15.00 4.38
C ASN A 35 -10.15 14.97 3.36
N SER A 36 -10.08 15.78 2.30
CA SER A 36 -11.07 15.76 1.23
C SER A 36 -11.13 14.40 0.50
N GLN A 37 -9.97 13.74 0.32
CA GLN A 37 -9.89 12.42 -0.29
C GLN A 37 -10.40 11.33 0.67
N ILE A 38 -10.18 11.47 1.98
CA ILE A 38 -10.77 10.61 3.02
C ILE A 38 -12.30 10.73 3.00
N ASP A 39 -12.85 11.95 2.93
CA ASP A 39 -14.28 12.17 2.85
C ASP A 39 -14.88 11.48 1.61
N SER A 40 -14.17 11.53 0.48
CA SER A 40 -14.58 10.83 -0.75
C SER A 40 -14.59 9.32 -0.57
N TYR A 41 -13.54 8.76 0.06
CA TYR A 41 -13.48 7.34 0.39
C TYR A 41 -14.61 6.91 1.33
N ILE A 42 -14.87 7.68 2.40
CA ILE A 42 -15.95 7.39 3.36
C ILE A 42 -17.32 7.40 2.67
N LYS A 43 -17.55 8.31 1.73
CA LYS A 43 -18.77 8.35 0.93
C LYS A 43 -18.92 7.09 0.08
N ASP A 44 -17.87 6.63 -0.57
CA ASP A 44 -17.88 5.41 -1.37
C ASP A 44 -18.04 4.17 -0.49
N LEU A 45 -17.38 4.14 0.67
CA LEU A 45 -17.48 3.05 1.63
C LEU A 45 -18.92 2.84 2.12
N LYS A 46 -19.67 3.92 2.37
CA LYS A 46 -21.08 3.83 2.77
C LYS A 46 -21.98 3.19 1.71
N ASN A 47 -21.58 3.24 0.45
CA ASN A 47 -22.33 2.68 -0.68
C ASN A 47 -21.79 1.32 -1.13
N SER A 48 -20.61 0.93 -0.68
CA SER A 48 -19.98 -0.34 -1.02
C SER A 48 -20.65 -1.51 -0.30
N LYS A 49 -20.72 -2.65 -0.99
CA LYS A 49 -21.25 -3.91 -0.43
C LYS A 49 -20.15 -4.92 -0.12
N MET A 50 -19.03 -4.82 -0.80
CA MET A 50 -17.88 -5.73 -0.67
C MET A 50 -16.56 -4.94 -0.58
N PRO A 51 -16.43 -4.02 0.40
CA PRO A 51 -15.21 -3.26 0.58
C PRO A 51 -14.08 -4.13 1.12
N CYS A 52 -12.85 -3.78 0.80
CA CYS A 52 -11.68 -4.44 1.36
C CYS A 52 -10.49 -3.49 1.52
N LEU A 53 -9.60 -3.83 2.47
CA LEU A 53 -8.32 -3.17 2.66
C LEU A 53 -7.19 -4.07 2.18
N MET A 54 -6.26 -3.50 1.42
CA MET A 54 -4.98 -4.16 1.10
C MET A 54 -3.87 -3.45 1.86
N ILE A 55 -3.12 -4.22 2.64
CA ILE A 55 -2.10 -3.70 3.55
C ILE A 55 -0.71 -4.00 3.00
N GLY A 56 0.08 -2.98 2.80
CA GLY A 56 1.48 -3.09 2.39
C GLY A 56 2.47 -2.82 3.52
N GLY A 57 3.75 -3.09 3.24
CA GLY A 57 4.85 -2.87 4.19
C GLY A 57 5.05 -1.41 4.59
N GLY A 58 4.52 -0.46 3.81
CA GLY A 58 4.56 0.97 4.13
C GLY A 58 3.88 1.32 5.45
N VAL A 59 2.87 0.56 5.87
CA VAL A 59 2.22 0.73 7.19
C VAL A 59 3.21 0.50 8.33
N ARG A 60 4.06 -0.54 8.23
CA ARG A 60 5.11 -0.77 9.24
C ARG A 60 6.16 0.34 9.21
N LEU A 61 6.59 0.75 8.02
CA LEU A 61 7.61 1.78 7.87
C LEU A 61 7.17 3.13 8.44
N SER A 62 5.87 3.43 8.40
CA SER A 62 5.29 4.63 9.01
C SER A 62 5.05 4.51 10.52
N GLY A 63 5.23 3.31 11.11
CA GLY A 63 4.91 3.05 12.51
C GLY A 63 3.41 3.10 12.82
N ALA A 64 2.55 2.70 11.87
CA ALA A 64 1.09 2.82 11.96
C ALA A 64 0.37 1.48 12.17
N ILE A 65 1.04 0.49 12.76
CA ILE A 65 0.45 -0.85 12.94
C ILE A 65 -0.73 -0.80 13.90
N ASP A 66 -0.57 -0.15 15.05
CA ASP A 66 -1.61 -0.08 16.07
C ASP A 66 -2.82 0.71 15.57
N GLU A 67 -2.58 1.83 14.90
CA GLU A 67 -3.63 2.66 14.30
C GLU A 67 -4.38 1.88 13.21
N LEU A 68 -3.68 1.09 12.39
CA LEU A 68 -4.30 0.24 11.38
C LEU A 68 -5.22 -0.82 12.01
N LEU A 69 -4.79 -1.47 13.09
CA LEU A 69 -5.60 -2.48 13.77
C LEU A 69 -6.85 -1.85 14.41
N GLU A 70 -6.74 -0.65 14.97
CA GLU A 70 -7.90 0.09 15.46
C GLU A 70 -8.82 0.52 14.30
N LEU A 71 -8.28 0.99 13.17
CA LEU A 71 -9.07 1.27 11.98
C LEU A 71 -9.87 0.04 11.52
N GLY A 72 -9.25 -1.14 11.54
CA GLY A 72 -9.92 -2.40 11.21
C GLY A 72 -11.14 -2.68 12.09
N LYS A 73 -11.03 -2.43 13.40
CA LYS A 73 -12.16 -2.58 14.34
C LYS A 73 -13.31 -1.58 14.07
N VAL A 74 -12.96 -0.38 13.61
CA VAL A 74 -13.94 0.66 13.25
C VAL A 74 -14.64 0.31 11.94
N LEU A 75 -13.87 -0.03 10.91
CA LEU A 75 -14.40 -0.28 9.57
C LEU A 75 -15.08 -1.65 9.44
N LYS A 76 -14.62 -2.66 10.17
CA LYS A 76 -15.15 -4.05 10.16
C LYS A 76 -15.18 -4.67 8.76
N ILE A 77 -14.14 -4.41 7.97
CA ILE A 77 -14.00 -4.91 6.61
C ILE A 77 -12.77 -5.81 6.48
N PRO A 78 -12.74 -6.77 5.53
CA PRO A 78 -11.61 -7.67 5.37
C PRO A 78 -10.30 -6.93 5.06
N MET A 79 -9.24 -7.32 5.76
CA MET A 79 -7.89 -6.81 5.61
C MET A 79 -7.00 -7.89 4.98
N PHE A 80 -6.39 -7.56 3.85
CA PHE A 80 -5.55 -8.46 3.08
C PHE A 80 -4.10 -8.00 3.10
N PRO A 81 -3.24 -8.58 3.98
CA PRO A 81 -1.83 -8.24 3.99
C PRO A 81 -1.13 -8.78 2.73
N THR A 82 -0.31 -7.92 2.14
CA THR A 82 0.60 -8.29 1.07
C THR A 82 1.82 -9.03 1.63
N TRP A 83 2.67 -9.58 0.77
CA TRP A 83 3.84 -10.35 1.18
C TRP A 83 4.73 -9.62 2.21
N ASN A 84 4.93 -8.32 2.04
CA ASN A 84 5.78 -7.51 2.94
C ASN A 84 5.03 -7.00 4.19
N ALA A 85 3.81 -7.48 4.45
CA ALA A 85 2.95 -7.03 5.54
C ALA A 85 2.33 -8.19 6.32
N LEU A 86 2.86 -9.41 6.15
CA LEU A 86 2.29 -10.63 6.75
C LEU A 86 2.32 -10.66 8.27
N ASP A 87 3.21 -9.89 8.87
CA ASP A 87 3.40 -9.73 10.31
C ASP A 87 2.56 -8.59 10.91
N ILE A 88 1.93 -7.75 10.05
CA ILE A 88 1.14 -6.59 10.51
C ILE A 88 -0.24 -7.04 11.02
N VAL A 89 -0.86 -7.98 10.32
CA VAL A 89 -2.20 -8.49 10.67
C VAL A 89 -2.10 -9.98 10.94
N CYS A 90 -2.22 -10.36 12.21
CA CYS A 90 -2.16 -11.75 12.63
C CYS A 90 -3.36 -12.55 12.09
N SER A 91 -3.17 -13.87 11.89
CA SER A 91 -4.19 -14.74 11.29
C SER A 91 -5.42 -14.98 12.19
N ASP A 92 -5.31 -14.68 13.47
CA ASP A 92 -6.39 -14.74 14.47
C ASP A 92 -7.12 -13.39 14.65
N TYR A 93 -6.69 -12.35 13.92
CA TYR A 93 -7.38 -11.07 13.93
C TYR A 93 -8.74 -11.19 13.24
N GLU A 94 -9.81 -10.69 13.87
CA GLU A 94 -11.21 -10.86 13.44
C GLU A 94 -11.44 -10.47 11.97
N TYR A 95 -10.76 -9.43 11.48
CA TYR A 95 -10.92 -8.92 10.10
C TYR A 95 -9.79 -9.37 9.17
N TYR A 96 -9.06 -10.42 9.53
CA TYR A 96 -8.01 -10.97 8.69
C TYR A 96 -8.60 -11.66 7.45
N GLY A 97 -8.49 -11.02 6.28
CA GLY A 97 -8.94 -11.56 4.99
C GLY A 97 -8.04 -12.65 4.42
N GLY A 98 -6.81 -12.74 4.91
CA GLY A 98 -5.81 -13.72 4.48
C GLY A 98 -4.81 -13.19 3.47
N ARG A 99 -3.78 -14.01 3.19
CA ARG A 99 -2.70 -13.67 2.25
C ARG A 99 -3.19 -13.74 0.81
N ILE A 100 -2.82 -12.75 0.02
CA ILE A 100 -3.18 -12.60 -1.39
C ILE A 100 -1.97 -12.69 -2.31
N GLY A 101 -2.23 -12.81 -3.61
CA GLY A 101 -1.23 -12.87 -4.67
C GLY A 101 -0.89 -14.30 -5.09
N THR A 102 0.26 -14.49 -5.76
CA THR A 102 0.70 -15.76 -6.35
C THR A 102 0.72 -16.93 -5.36
N TYR A 103 1.08 -16.63 -4.10
CA TYR A 103 1.13 -17.62 -3.01
C TYR A 103 -0.05 -17.48 -2.04
N GLY A 104 -1.07 -16.73 -2.43
CA GLY A 104 -2.32 -16.58 -1.68
C GLY A 104 -3.26 -17.78 -1.88
N GLY A 105 -4.18 -17.96 -0.94
CA GLY A 105 -5.24 -18.95 -1.12
C GLY A 105 -6.27 -18.51 -2.15
N ALA A 106 -6.85 -19.46 -2.88
CA ALA A 106 -7.83 -19.19 -3.93
C ALA A 106 -9.03 -18.34 -3.44
N GLY A 107 -9.61 -18.68 -2.28
CA GLY A 107 -10.73 -17.94 -1.70
C GLY A 107 -10.38 -16.50 -1.32
N ARG A 108 -9.12 -16.24 -0.92
CA ARG A 108 -8.64 -14.91 -0.54
C ARG A 108 -8.43 -14.03 -1.75
N ASN A 109 -7.85 -14.59 -2.82
CA ASN A 109 -7.75 -13.91 -4.11
C ASN A 109 -9.14 -13.64 -4.70
N PHE A 110 -10.08 -14.55 -4.52
CA PHE A 110 -11.47 -14.36 -4.91
C PHE A 110 -12.12 -13.17 -4.17
N GLY A 111 -11.83 -12.98 -2.88
CA GLY A 111 -12.32 -11.83 -2.10
C GLY A 111 -11.90 -10.49 -2.73
N ILE A 112 -10.61 -10.33 -3.05
CA ILE A 112 -10.11 -9.11 -3.72
C ILE A 112 -10.72 -8.96 -5.13
N GLN A 113 -10.83 -10.04 -5.91
CA GLN A 113 -11.33 -10.00 -7.28
C GLN A 113 -12.80 -9.60 -7.37
N ASN A 114 -13.56 -9.85 -6.33
CA ASN A 114 -15.00 -9.54 -6.27
C ASN A 114 -15.32 -8.35 -5.37
N SER A 115 -14.29 -7.62 -4.89
CA SER A 115 -14.53 -6.37 -4.17
C SER A 115 -15.09 -5.29 -5.11
N ASP A 116 -15.92 -4.41 -4.56
CA ASP A 116 -16.46 -3.22 -5.24
C ASP A 116 -15.78 -1.93 -4.79
N LEU A 117 -15.00 -2.00 -3.69
CA LEU A 117 -14.18 -0.92 -3.18
C LEU A 117 -12.88 -1.49 -2.60
N LEU A 118 -11.75 -1.02 -3.10
CA LEU A 118 -10.43 -1.42 -2.63
C LEU A 118 -9.65 -0.19 -2.15
N LEU A 119 -9.20 -0.21 -0.88
CA LEU A 119 -8.24 0.73 -0.36
C LEU A 119 -6.91 0.03 -0.13
N ALA A 120 -5.86 0.44 -0.86
CA ALA A 120 -4.50 -0.04 -0.68
C ALA A 120 -3.68 0.98 0.13
N ILE A 121 -3.12 0.57 1.27
CA ILE A 121 -2.33 1.44 2.14
C ILE A 121 -0.89 0.94 2.17
N GLY A 122 0.06 1.79 1.76
CA GLY A 122 1.48 1.50 1.77
C GLY A 122 1.89 0.29 0.92
N SER A 123 1.16 0.04 -0.17
CA SER A 123 1.40 -1.07 -1.08
C SER A 123 1.42 -0.62 -2.53
N ARG A 124 2.56 -0.78 -3.18
CA ARG A 124 2.75 -0.44 -4.60
C ARG A 124 2.01 -1.37 -5.58
N ILE A 125 1.43 -2.45 -5.11
CA ILE A 125 0.76 -3.51 -5.89
C ILE A 125 1.61 -3.96 -7.09
N SER A 126 2.40 -5.00 -6.87
CA SER A 126 3.26 -5.60 -7.90
C SER A 126 2.53 -6.72 -8.66
N GLY A 127 3.11 -7.14 -9.79
CA GLY A 127 2.60 -8.28 -10.57
C GLY A 127 2.50 -9.60 -9.78
N ARG A 128 3.21 -9.74 -8.65
CA ARG A 128 3.05 -10.89 -7.75
C ARG A 128 1.72 -10.88 -7.00
N ILE A 129 1.08 -9.71 -6.88
CA ILE A 129 -0.24 -9.56 -6.27
C ILE A 129 -1.32 -9.72 -7.33
N THR A 130 -1.15 -9.06 -8.48
CA THR A 130 -2.16 -8.98 -9.53
C THR A 130 -2.22 -10.21 -10.43
N GLY A 131 -1.11 -10.96 -10.54
CA GLY A 131 -0.92 -11.97 -11.58
C GLY A 131 -0.63 -11.36 -12.95
N GLY A 132 -0.64 -12.18 -13.99
CA GLY A 132 -0.27 -11.77 -15.35
C GLY A 132 -1.33 -10.93 -16.07
N ASN A 133 -2.60 -11.06 -15.70
CA ASN A 133 -3.69 -10.25 -16.28
C ASN A 133 -4.08 -9.11 -15.34
N ILE A 134 -3.40 -7.97 -15.47
CA ILE A 134 -3.59 -6.78 -14.63
C ILE A 134 -5.02 -6.23 -14.73
N HIS A 135 -5.64 -6.32 -15.91
CA HIS A 135 -6.99 -5.80 -16.13
C HIS A 135 -8.07 -6.60 -15.40
N SER A 136 -7.78 -7.83 -15.00
CA SER A 136 -8.71 -8.64 -14.21
C SER A 136 -8.63 -8.36 -12.71
N PHE A 137 -7.62 -7.63 -12.24
CA PHE A 137 -7.41 -7.38 -10.81
C PHE A 137 -8.44 -6.41 -10.26
N ALA A 138 -9.28 -6.90 -9.33
CA ALA A 138 -10.33 -6.12 -8.68
C ALA A 138 -11.10 -5.23 -9.71
N ARG A 139 -11.53 -5.87 -10.80
CA ARG A 139 -12.01 -5.19 -12.02
C ARG A 139 -13.22 -4.28 -11.80
N GLU A 140 -14.10 -4.66 -10.86
CA GLU A 140 -15.31 -3.91 -10.53
C GLU A 140 -15.09 -2.90 -9.38
N ALA A 141 -13.94 -2.99 -8.70
CA ALA A 141 -13.67 -2.15 -7.54
C ALA A 141 -13.29 -0.73 -7.96
N LYS A 142 -13.87 0.27 -7.28
CA LYS A 142 -13.25 1.58 -7.18
C LYS A 142 -12.00 1.48 -6.31
N LYS A 143 -10.86 1.93 -6.82
CA LYS A 143 -9.54 1.67 -6.24
C LYS A 143 -8.91 2.95 -5.72
N TYR A 144 -8.57 2.94 -4.45
CA TYR A 144 -7.82 3.98 -3.74
C TYR A 144 -6.43 3.47 -3.38
N MET A 145 -5.41 4.32 -3.54
CA MET A 145 -4.04 4.01 -3.17
C MET A 145 -3.46 5.13 -2.30
N VAL A 146 -2.91 4.76 -1.15
CA VAL A 146 -2.20 5.66 -0.24
C VAL A 146 -0.73 5.28 -0.25
N ASP A 147 0.14 6.19 -0.64
CA ASP A 147 1.58 5.96 -0.66
C ASP A 147 2.37 7.26 -0.50
N VAL A 148 3.60 7.15 0.01
CA VAL A 148 4.57 8.26 0.12
C VAL A 148 5.39 8.45 -1.15
N ASP A 149 5.37 7.49 -2.08
CA ASP A 149 6.07 7.58 -3.35
C ASP A 149 5.26 8.40 -4.36
N LYS A 150 5.48 9.72 -4.36
CA LYS A 150 4.82 10.65 -5.27
C LYS A 150 5.03 10.29 -6.76
N ALA A 151 6.17 9.69 -7.10
CA ALA A 151 6.45 9.26 -8.46
C ALA A 151 5.62 8.01 -8.82
N GLY A 152 5.57 7.03 -7.92
CA GLY A 152 4.78 5.80 -8.09
C GLY A 152 3.28 6.04 -8.17
N LEU A 153 2.78 7.14 -7.58
CA LEU A 153 1.37 7.54 -7.67
C LEU A 153 0.98 8.15 -9.03
N GLN A 154 1.96 8.44 -9.91
CA GLN A 154 1.63 8.95 -11.26
C GLN A 154 1.02 7.85 -12.12
N LYS A 155 -0.14 8.12 -12.76
CA LYS A 155 -0.88 7.14 -13.57
C LYS A 155 -0.04 6.40 -14.60
N LYS A 156 0.94 7.06 -15.22
CA LYS A 156 1.84 6.45 -16.21
C LYS A 156 2.80 5.40 -15.66
N LEU A 157 3.03 5.36 -14.34
CA LEU A 157 3.93 4.42 -13.68
C LEU A 157 3.18 3.31 -12.91
N GLN A 158 1.85 3.40 -12.84
CA GLN A 158 1.02 2.41 -12.19
C GLN A 158 0.88 1.18 -13.06
N GLN A 159 1.08 0.00 -12.48
CA GLN A 159 0.76 -1.26 -13.14
C GLN A 159 -0.76 -1.50 -13.15
N VAL A 160 -1.43 -1.16 -12.04
CA VAL A 160 -2.88 -1.23 -11.90
C VAL A 160 -3.43 0.19 -11.93
N PRO A 161 -4.44 0.50 -12.75
CA PRO A 161 -5.06 1.82 -12.72
C PRO A 161 -5.82 2.01 -11.40
N PHE A 162 -5.54 3.12 -10.72
CA PHE A 162 -6.26 3.57 -9.54
C PHE A 162 -7.18 4.73 -9.90
N ASP A 163 -8.36 4.77 -9.28
CA ASP A 163 -9.31 5.87 -9.44
C ASP A 163 -8.85 7.09 -8.66
N GLU A 164 -8.32 6.85 -7.44
CA GLU A 164 -7.80 7.89 -6.56
C GLU A 164 -6.44 7.50 -5.99
N CYS A 165 -5.48 8.43 -6.09
CA CYS A 165 -4.15 8.32 -5.53
C CYS A 165 -3.95 9.38 -4.45
N ILE A 166 -3.65 8.95 -3.23
CA ILE A 166 -3.51 9.80 -2.05
C ILE A 166 -2.04 9.85 -1.67
N TYR A 167 -1.43 11.01 -1.84
CA TYR A 167 -0.05 11.25 -1.43
C TYR A 167 -0.01 11.53 0.07
N SER A 168 0.29 10.52 0.85
CA SER A 168 0.33 10.62 2.31
C SER A 168 1.24 9.56 2.92
N ASP A 169 1.80 9.87 4.08
CA ASP A 169 2.26 8.86 5.01
C ASP A 169 1.07 8.03 5.51
N ALA A 170 1.28 6.72 5.73
CA ALA A 170 0.20 5.82 6.15
C ALA A 170 -0.36 6.19 7.53
N LYS A 171 0.50 6.60 8.48
CA LYS A 171 0.08 7.00 9.82
C LYS A 171 -0.72 8.29 9.83
N LEU A 172 -0.36 9.22 8.94
CA LEU A 172 -1.10 10.48 8.78
C LEU A 172 -2.49 10.25 8.14
N PHE A 173 -2.59 9.24 7.26
CA PHE A 173 -3.83 8.92 6.56
C PHE A 173 -4.82 8.17 7.45
N ILE A 174 -4.34 7.22 8.26
CA ILE A 174 -5.13 6.38 9.17
C ILE A 174 -5.65 7.20 10.35
#